data_b3019a2a58e4f3fbfa37e1a8ee8f8f6d
#
_entry.id   b3019a2a58e4f3fbfa37e1a8ee8f8f6d
#
_cell.length_a   1.000
_cell.length_b   1.000
_cell.length_c   1.000
_cell.angle_alpha   90.00
_cell.angle_beta   90.00
_cell.angle_gamma   90.00
#
_symmetry.space_group_name_H-M   'P 1'
#
loop_
_entity.id
_entity.type
_entity.pdbx_description
1 polymer ?
#
loop_
_entity_poly.entity_id
_entity_poly.type
_entity_poly.pdbx_seq_one_letter_code
_entity_poly.pdbx_strand_id
1 'polypeptide(L)'
;MNNRGGKAPFPEKKSLQQYELYSTVASVITPRTTIIRPALSLSPGIPEVKLPVKTNSRKNHVLQKDSLFVLKRGENSHVVSEDYSYKTDTYYTILQREMKGENIQPSSSAVIDAFVVPICLERAKLAGIPVCEWAVSQAYVPLPAIIYGLNYFSTSSEYVAVYDNEGAKEAVRHLTNKGKYPFCYQKMEEGAEICKCTAIFGQTTGQNDAVAQIAGKIYALFAVPLVQMVLVKNGDHYTLSSLSPARYSHLPENERVILEAYLSHQEFL
;
A
#
# COMPACT_ATOMS: atom_id res chain seq x y z
N MET A 1 -30.85 -25.42 -55.96
CA MET A 1 -29.45 -25.32 -55.45
C MET A 1 -29.51 -24.71 -54.06
N ASN A 2 -29.35 -25.56 -53.07
CA ASN A 2 -29.56 -25.22 -51.63
C ASN A 2 -28.30 -24.68 -51.01
N ASN A 3 -28.37 -23.45 -50.47
CA ASN A 3 -27.31 -22.84 -49.69
C ASN A 3 -27.68 -23.01 -48.20
N ARG A 4 -27.01 -23.92 -47.48
CA ARG A 4 -27.17 -24.14 -46.06
C ARG A 4 -26.11 -23.28 -45.32
N GLY A 5 -26.55 -22.19 -44.71
CA GLY A 5 -25.74 -21.41 -43.76
C GLY A 5 -25.57 -22.17 -42.45
N GLY A 6 -24.35 -22.58 -42.16
CA GLY A 6 -23.97 -23.14 -40.86
C GLY A 6 -23.77 -22.00 -39.82
N LYS A 7 -24.60 -21.99 -38.78
CA LYS A 7 -24.40 -21.16 -37.58
C LYS A 7 -23.31 -21.82 -36.74
N ALA A 8 -22.25 -21.08 -36.42
CA ALA A 8 -21.25 -21.46 -35.42
C ALA A 8 -21.88 -21.48 -34.02
N PRO A 9 -21.57 -22.45 -33.17
CA PRO A 9 -22.10 -22.47 -31.82
C PRO A 9 -21.38 -21.45 -30.92
N PHE A 10 -22.18 -20.74 -30.15
CA PHE A 10 -21.71 -19.87 -29.06
C PHE A 10 -20.98 -20.69 -27.97
N PRO A 11 -19.89 -20.20 -27.39
CA PRO A 11 -19.26 -20.91 -26.27
C PRO A 11 -20.11 -20.75 -25.00
N GLU A 12 -20.44 -21.91 -24.42
CA GLU A 12 -21.24 -22.05 -23.22
C GLU A 12 -20.52 -21.52 -21.97
N LYS A 13 -21.29 -20.85 -21.17
CA LYS A 13 -21.24 -20.59 -19.71
C LYS A 13 -20.24 -21.44 -18.90
N LYS A 14 -18.99 -20.99 -18.79
CA LYS A 14 -18.04 -21.47 -17.76
C LYS A 14 -17.62 -20.42 -16.75
N SER A 15 -18.24 -19.23 -16.71
CA SER A 15 -17.77 -18.12 -15.87
C SER A 15 -18.46 -17.98 -14.51
N LEU A 16 -19.52 -18.73 -14.22
CA LEU A 16 -20.26 -18.57 -12.95
C LEU A 16 -19.71 -19.41 -11.77
N GLN A 17 -19.03 -20.52 -12.04
CA GLN A 17 -18.47 -21.35 -10.95
C GLN A 17 -17.19 -20.78 -10.32
N GLN A 18 -16.48 -19.93 -11.02
CA GLN A 18 -15.25 -19.34 -10.47
C GLN A 18 -15.52 -18.18 -9.52
N TYR A 19 -16.66 -17.49 -9.67
CA TYR A 19 -17.04 -16.41 -8.74
C TYR A 19 -17.60 -16.92 -7.41
N GLU A 20 -18.18 -18.10 -7.35
CA GLU A 20 -18.70 -18.68 -6.11
C GLU A 20 -17.59 -19.14 -5.15
N LEU A 21 -16.41 -19.53 -5.65
CA LEU A 21 -15.28 -19.93 -4.81
C LEU A 21 -14.68 -18.75 -4.03
N TYR A 22 -14.75 -17.54 -4.55
CA TYR A 22 -14.24 -16.35 -3.86
C TYR A 22 -15.25 -15.77 -2.85
N SER A 23 -16.54 -15.97 -3.05
CA SER A 23 -17.56 -15.53 -2.09
C SER A 23 -17.59 -16.39 -0.83
N THR A 24 -17.17 -17.65 -0.92
CA THR A 24 -17.16 -18.61 0.22
C THR A 24 -15.98 -18.37 1.17
N VAL A 25 -14.89 -17.78 0.70
CA VAL A 25 -13.73 -17.46 1.54
C VAL A 25 -13.95 -16.19 2.35
N ALA A 26 -14.76 -15.25 1.87
CA ALA A 26 -15.04 -14.00 2.57
C ALA A 26 -16.00 -14.15 3.77
N SER A 27 -16.75 -15.25 3.87
CA SER A 27 -17.74 -15.48 4.93
C SER A 27 -17.24 -16.24 6.16
N VAL A 28 -15.95 -16.64 6.22
CA VAL A 28 -15.39 -17.45 7.30
C VAL A 28 -14.53 -16.64 8.30
N ILE A 29 -14.35 -15.34 8.10
CA ILE A 29 -13.60 -14.52 9.06
C ILE A 29 -14.59 -13.69 9.90
N THR A 30 -15.34 -14.34 10.79
CA THR A 30 -15.89 -13.70 11.97
C THR A 30 -14.90 -13.87 13.14
N PRO A 31 -14.49 -12.78 13.81
CA PRO A 31 -13.54 -12.90 14.93
C PRO A 31 -14.30 -13.30 16.19
N ARG A 32 -14.38 -14.59 16.48
CA ARG A 32 -14.59 -15.13 17.82
C ARG A 32 -13.55 -16.20 18.06
N THR A 33 -12.35 -15.79 18.32
CA THR A 33 -11.33 -16.66 18.88
C THR A 33 -10.93 -16.12 20.24
N THR A 34 -11.49 -16.71 21.28
CA THR A 34 -10.98 -16.62 22.64
C THR A 34 -9.55 -17.13 22.61
N ILE A 35 -8.58 -16.23 22.71
CA ILE A 35 -7.16 -16.62 22.77
C ILE A 35 -6.92 -17.21 24.15
N ILE A 36 -6.87 -18.54 24.23
CA ILE A 36 -6.28 -19.25 25.35
C ILE A 36 -4.77 -18.98 25.28
N ARG A 37 -4.27 -18.14 26.18
CA ARG A 37 -2.83 -17.89 26.33
C ARG A 37 -2.18 -19.15 26.90
N PRO A 38 -1.28 -19.86 26.20
CA PRO A 38 -0.36 -20.75 26.87
C PRO A 38 0.65 -19.88 27.65
N ALA A 39 0.79 -20.16 28.94
CA ALA A 39 1.85 -19.58 29.75
C ALA A 39 3.18 -20.11 29.22
N LEU A 40 3.84 -19.34 28.37
CA LEU A 40 5.23 -19.60 27.97
C LEU A 40 6.12 -19.11 29.13
N SER A 41 6.71 -20.07 29.82
CA SER A 41 7.83 -19.82 30.75
C SER A 41 8.99 -19.24 29.93
N LEU A 42 9.29 -17.97 30.16
CA LEU A 42 10.45 -17.30 29.58
C LEU A 42 11.73 -17.94 30.12
N SER A 43 12.49 -18.59 29.26
CA SER A 43 13.87 -18.98 29.53
C SER A 43 14.73 -17.71 29.63
N PRO A 44 15.56 -17.56 30.66
CA PRO A 44 16.45 -16.42 30.80
C PRO A 44 17.64 -16.57 29.85
N GLY A 45 17.80 -15.68 28.87
CA GLY A 45 19.01 -15.68 28.07
C GLY A 45 18.98 -15.09 26.66
N ILE A 46 17.97 -14.30 26.30
CA ILE A 46 18.04 -13.52 25.06
C ILE A 46 18.73 -12.20 25.38
N PRO A 47 19.90 -11.88 24.79
CA PRO A 47 20.54 -10.59 25.00
C PRO A 47 19.62 -9.49 24.48
N GLU A 48 19.34 -8.51 25.35
CA GLU A 48 18.60 -7.29 25.00
C GLU A 48 19.39 -6.55 23.92
N VAL A 49 18.98 -6.67 22.66
CA VAL A 49 19.52 -5.85 21.57
C VAL A 49 19.01 -4.44 21.81
N LYS A 50 19.84 -3.64 22.48
CA LYS A 50 19.61 -2.20 22.63
C LYS A 50 19.79 -1.55 21.26
N LEU A 51 18.70 -1.46 20.50
CA LEU A 51 18.64 -0.58 19.35
C LEU A 51 18.84 0.86 19.86
N PRO A 52 19.66 1.69 19.19
CA PRO A 52 19.89 3.06 19.61
C PRO A 52 18.62 3.88 19.39
N VAL A 53 17.74 3.91 20.39
CA VAL A 53 16.66 4.91 20.45
C VAL A 53 17.34 6.23 20.78
N LYS A 54 17.63 7.04 19.76
CA LYS A 54 18.04 8.41 19.96
C LYS A 54 16.85 9.20 20.51
N THR A 55 16.73 9.27 21.82
CA THR A 55 15.84 10.23 22.50
C THR A 55 16.37 11.63 22.26
N ASN A 56 15.64 12.42 21.48
CA ASN A 56 16.07 13.73 21.02
C ASN A 56 15.70 14.85 21.99
N SER A 57 16.73 15.49 22.54
CA SER A 57 16.69 16.91 22.90
C SER A 57 16.88 17.76 21.64
N ARG A 58 15.99 18.72 21.39
CA ARG A 58 16.02 19.87 20.45
C ARG A 58 17.28 20.00 19.57
N LYS A 59 17.55 19.07 18.67
CA LYS A 59 18.58 19.19 17.62
C LYS A 59 17.87 19.07 16.27
N ASN A 60 18.30 19.87 15.31
CA ASN A 60 17.84 19.80 13.93
C ASN A 60 17.83 18.33 13.48
N HIS A 61 16.62 17.82 13.21
CA HIS A 61 16.46 16.45 12.76
C HIS A 61 16.97 16.36 11.33
N VAL A 62 18.16 15.82 11.15
CA VAL A 62 18.68 15.58 9.81
C VAL A 62 17.97 14.35 9.26
N LEU A 63 17.17 14.54 8.21
CA LEU A 63 16.53 13.46 7.47
C LEU A 63 17.59 12.68 6.70
N GLN A 64 18.12 11.65 7.31
CA GLN A 64 19.08 10.72 6.69
C GLN A 64 18.33 9.48 6.20
N LYS A 65 18.90 8.83 5.20
CA LYS A 65 18.42 7.53 4.75
C LYS A 65 18.32 6.57 5.95
N ASP A 66 17.26 5.79 5.97
CA ASP A 66 16.95 4.79 7.03
C ASP A 66 16.75 5.39 8.43
N SER A 67 16.60 6.73 8.56
CA SER A 67 16.23 7.34 9.83
C SER A 67 14.81 6.96 10.23
N LEU A 68 14.67 6.55 11.50
CA LEU A 68 13.39 6.26 12.12
C LEU A 68 13.14 7.23 13.26
N PHE A 69 11.97 7.86 13.27
CA PHE A 69 11.55 8.78 14.31
C PHE A 69 10.31 8.22 15.00
N VAL A 70 10.26 8.36 16.33
CA VAL A 70 9.07 8.01 17.11
C VAL A 70 8.58 9.27 17.80
N LEU A 71 7.38 9.72 17.42
CA LEU A 71 6.73 10.91 17.94
C LEU A 71 5.62 10.49 18.89
N LYS A 72 5.66 10.97 20.14
CA LYS A 72 4.58 10.74 21.09
C LYS A 72 3.57 11.88 20.99
N ARG A 73 2.28 11.52 20.81
CA ARG A 73 1.15 12.46 20.72
C ARG A 73 -0.01 11.93 21.56
N GLY A 74 -0.20 12.56 22.69
CA GLY A 74 -1.14 12.04 23.68
C GLY A 74 -0.77 10.62 24.09
N GLU A 75 -1.72 9.70 23.92
CA GLU A 75 -1.53 8.28 24.22
C GLU A 75 -0.93 7.48 23.05
N ASN A 76 -0.85 8.07 21.86
CA ASN A 76 -0.37 7.40 20.65
C ASN A 76 1.11 7.71 20.39
N SER A 77 1.83 6.72 19.90
CA SER A 77 3.20 6.88 19.38
C SER A 77 3.18 6.70 17.87
N HIS A 78 3.64 7.72 17.13
CA HIS A 78 3.71 7.66 15.67
C HIS A 78 5.13 7.33 15.23
N VAL A 79 5.26 6.29 14.41
CA VAL A 79 6.55 5.93 13.77
C VAL A 79 6.62 6.58 12.42
N VAL A 80 7.61 7.44 12.22
CA VAL A 80 7.90 8.09 10.94
C VAL A 80 9.16 7.51 10.34
N SER A 81 9.07 6.98 9.14
CA SER A 81 10.18 6.39 8.38
C SER A 81 9.95 6.57 6.89
N GLU A 82 11.00 6.45 6.10
CA GLU A 82 10.88 6.48 4.64
C GLU A 82 10.44 5.13 4.04
N ASP A 83 10.58 4.02 4.78
CA ASP A 83 10.13 2.69 4.35
C ASP A 83 9.58 1.90 5.54
N TYR A 84 8.35 1.42 5.36
CA TYR A 84 7.64 0.62 6.36
C TYR A 84 7.52 -0.86 5.96
N SER A 85 8.16 -1.28 4.87
CA SER A 85 8.02 -2.65 4.41
C SER A 85 8.44 -3.66 5.49
N TYR A 86 7.80 -4.83 5.52
CA TYR A 86 8.10 -5.88 6.50
C TYR A 86 9.55 -6.42 6.44
N LYS A 87 10.37 -5.91 5.52
CA LYS A 87 11.79 -6.21 5.35
C LYS A 87 12.70 -5.22 6.09
N THR A 88 12.14 -4.21 6.76
CA THR A 88 12.88 -3.10 7.38
C THR A 88 12.84 -3.15 8.90
N ASP A 89 13.82 -2.52 9.54
CA ASP A 89 13.85 -2.35 10.99
C ASP A 89 12.65 -1.56 11.50
N THR A 90 12.11 -0.67 10.67
CA THR A 90 10.90 0.10 10.97
C THR A 90 9.72 -0.82 11.29
N TYR A 91 9.45 -1.81 10.42
CA TYR A 91 8.35 -2.75 10.63
C TYR A 91 8.53 -3.54 11.93
N TYR A 92 9.72 -4.06 12.17
CA TYR A 92 10.00 -4.83 13.39
C TYR A 92 9.97 -3.96 14.65
N THR A 93 10.35 -2.68 14.56
CA THR A 93 10.19 -1.73 15.66
C THR A 93 8.73 -1.50 16.01
N ILE A 94 7.87 -1.32 15.00
CA ILE A 94 6.41 -1.22 15.18
C ILE A 94 5.88 -2.48 15.87
N LEU A 95 6.18 -3.65 15.30
CA LEU A 95 5.72 -4.93 15.83
C LEU A 95 6.15 -5.18 17.28
N GLN A 96 7.41 -4.89 17.61
CA GLN A 96 7.92 -5.04 18.97
C GLN A 96 7.21 -4.14 19.97
N ARG A 97 6.87 -2.91 19.58
CA ARG A 97 6.15 -1.96 20.44
C ARG A 97 4.69 -2.39 20.63
N GLU A 98 4.03 -2.86 19.58
CA GLU A 98 2.69 -3.46 19.68
C GLU A 98 2.68 -4.65 20.65
N MET A 99 3.68 -5.56 20.56
CA MET A 99 3.80 -6.70 21.45
C MET A 99 4.02 -6.30 22.92
N LYS A 100 4.58 -5.12 23.17
CA LYS A 100 4.72 -4.52 24.52
C LYS A 100 3.42 -3.83 24.99
N GLY A 101 2.39 -3.78 24.17
CA GLY A 101 1.12 -3.13 24.50
C GLY A 101 1.14 -1.61 24.32
N GLU A 102 2.14 -1.05 23.61
CA GLU A 102 2.17 0.37 23.28
C GLU A 102 1.14 0.69 22.20
N ASN A 103 0.46 1.82 22.31
CA ASN A 103 -0.43 2.31 21.26
C ASN A 103 0.40 3.00 20.17
N ILE A 104 0.78 2.21 19.14
CA ILE A 104 1.68 2.61 18.07
C ILE A 104 0.93 2.80 16.76
N GLN A 105 1.31 3.82 15.98
CA GLN A 105 0.77 4.11 14.64
C GLN A 105 1.92 4.33 13.64
N PRO A 106 1.82 3.76 12.43
CA PRO A 106 0.82 2.78 12.01
C PRO A 106 0.95 1.47 12.79
N SER A 107 -0.11 0.67 12.84
CA SER A 107 -0.02 -0.72 13.31
C SER A 107 0.72 -1.59 12.29
N SER A 108 1.30 -2.71 12.73
CA SER A 108 1.98 -3.64 11.82
C SER A 108 1.03 -4.21 10.76
N SER A 109 -0.24 -4.45 11.12
CA SER A 109 -1.28 -4.87 10.18
C SER A 109 -1.65 -3.77 9.19
N ALA A 110 -1.79 -2.52 9.64
CA ALA A 110 -2.08 -1.39 8.77
C ALA A 110 -0.96 -1.13 7.74
N VAL A 111 0.29 -1.35 8.12
CA VAL A 111 1.43 -1.30 7.21
C VAL A 111 1.30 -2.33 6.08
N ILE A 112 1.00 -3.59 6.42
CA ILE A 112 0.82 -4.64 5.41
C ILE A 112 -0.37 -4.30 4.51
N ASP A 113 -1.50 -3.89 5.10
CA ASP A 113 -2.70 -3.51 4.37
C ASP A 113 -2.44 -2.32 3.41
N ALA A 114 -1.60 -1.35 3.81
CA ALA A 114 -1.29 -0.18 2.99
C ALA A 114 -0.39 -0.50 1.79
N PHE A 115 0.60 -1.39 1.95
CA PHE A 115 1.63 -1.61 0.93
C PHE A 115 1.47 -2.88 0.09
N VAL A 116 0.47 -3.71 0.37
CA VAL A 116 0.07 -4.81 -0.52
C VAL A 116 -1.06 -4.30 -1.42
N VAL A 117 -0.76 -4.03 -2.69
CA VAL A 117 -1.65 -3.29 -3.62
C VAL A 117 -3.11 -3.78 -3.62
N PRO A 118 -3.44 -5.08 -3.80
CA PRO A 118 -4.83 -5.51 -3.79
C PRO A 118 -5.53 -5.27 -2.45
N ILE A 119 -4.82 -5.46 -1.34
CA ILE A 119 -5.37 -5.24 -0.01
C ILE A 119 -5.63 -3.75 0.23
N CYS A 120 -4.65 -2.91 -0.14
CA CYS A 120 -4.76 -1.45 -0.06
C CYS A 120 -6.01 -0.95 -0.80
N LEU A 121 -6.19 -1.39 -2.04
CA LEU A 121 -7.31 -0.95 -2.88
C LEU A 121 -8.67 -1.41 -2.31
N GLU A 122 -8.75 -2.64 -1.82
CA GLU A 122 -9.99 -3.13 -1.21
C GLU A 122 -10.33 -2.37 0.09
N ARG A 123 -9.35 -2.14 0.97
CA ARG A 123 -9.52 -1.33 2.17
C ARG A 123 -9.92 0.11 1.85
N ALA A 124 -9.25 0.72 0.86
CA ALA A 124 -9.55 2.08 0.41
C ALA A 124 -10.97 2.18 -0.16
N LYS A 125 -11.38 1.21 -1.00
CA LYS A 125 -12.73 1.13 -1.54
C LYS A 125 -13.80 1.04 -0.45
N LEU A 126 -13.60 0.19 0.55
CA LEU A 126 -14.51 0.06 1.69
C LEU A 126 -14.59 1.34 2.53
N ALA A 127 -13.52 2.13 2.57
CA ALA A 127 -13.49 3.44 3.22
C ALA A 127 -14.04 4.60 2.35
N GLY A 128 -14.60 4.29 1.17
CA GLY A 128 -15.16 5.30 0.25
C GLY A 128 -14.10 6.18 -0.41
N ILE A 129 -12.89 5.66 -0.61
CA ILE A 129 -11.84 6.30 -1.39
C ILE A 129 -11.97 5.81 -2.84
N PRO A 130 -11.97 6.70 -3.85
CA PRO A 130 -11.96 6.30 -5.24
C PRO A 130 -10.71 5.47 -5.56
N VAL A 131 -10.89 4.27 -6.11
CA VAL A 131 -9.79 3.36 -6.49
C VAL A 131 -9.92 2.96 -7.95
N CYS A 132 -8.79 2.61 -8.59
CA CYS A 132 -8.79 2.02 -9.91
C CYS A 132 -9.53 0.67 -9.90
N GLU A 133 -10.20 0.33 -10.99
CA GLU A 133 -10.72 -1.03 -11.19
C GLU A 133 -9.55 -2.01 -11.31
N TRP A 134 -9.52 -3.02 -10.46
CA TRP A 134 -8.39 -3.93 -10.36
C TRP A 134 -8.80 -5.40 -10.28
N ALA A 135 -7.90 -6.28 -10.69
CA ALA A 135 -8.03 -7.72 -10.45
C ALA A 135 -6.64 -8.38 -10.37
N VAL A 136 -6.63 -9.62 -9.86
CA VAL A 136 -5.44 -10.47 -9.83
C VAL A 136 -5.50 -11.46 -10.99
N SER A 137 -4.39 -11.63 -11.69
CA SER A 137 -4.27 -12.53 -12.85
C SER A 137 -2.90 -13.20 -12.87
N GLN A 138 -2.77 -14.23 -13.70
CA GLN A 138 -1.49 -14.88 -14.03
C GLN A 138 -1.11 -14.74 -15.52
N ALA A 139 -2.06 -14.38 -16.38
CA ALA A 139 -1.83 -14.37 -17.83
C ALA A 139 -2.45 -13.19 -18.56
N TYR A 140 -3.66 -12.78 -18.17
CA TYR A 140 -4.43 -11.79 -18.94
C TYR A 140 -4.31 -10.39 -18.34
N VAL A 141 -4.11 -9.41 -19.22
CA VAL A 141 -4.09 -7.97 -18.89
C VAL A 141 -4.99 -7.25 -19.89
N PRO A 142 -6.03 -6.53 -19.43
CA PRO A 142 -6.74 -5.59 -20.31
C PRO A 142 -5.84 -4.40 -20.63
N LEU A 143 -6.02 -3.75 -21.75
CA LEU A 143 -5.20 -2.62 -22.17
C LEU A 143 -6.06 -1.37 -22.37
N PRO A 144 -5.57 -0.19 -22.00
CA PRO A 144 -4.33 0.07 -21.27
C PRO A 144 -4.44 -0.28 -19.77
N ALA A 145 -3.32 -0.60 -19.12
CA ALA A 145 -3.32 -1.01 -17.71
C ALA A 145 -2.04 -0.64 -16.95
N ILE A 146 -2.13 -0.63 -15.63
CA ILE A 146 -0.99 -0.63 -14.71
C ILE A 146 -0.86 -2.02 -14.11
N ILE A 147 0.35 -2.56 -14.07
CA ILE A 147 0.65 -3.90 -13.55
C ILE A 147 1.56 -3.78 -12.34
N TYR A 148 1.20 -4.47 -11.25
CA TYR A 148 1.99 -4.62 -10.03
C TYR A 148 2.33 -6.08 -9.79
N GLY A 149 3.58 -6.39 -9.48
CA GLY A 149 3.98 -7.73 -9.06
C GLY A 149 3.44 -8.08 -7.66
N LEU A 150 3.04 -9.35 -7.47
CA LEU A 150 2.58 -9.89 -6.18
C LEU A 150 3.54 -10.96 -5.67
N ASN A 151 4.83 -10.71 -5.74
CA ASN A 151 5.84 -11.62 -5.25
C ASN A 151 6.67 -10.98 -4.14
N TYR A 152 7.47 -11.80 -3.46
CA TYR A 152 8.30 -11.35 -2.34
C TYR A 152 9.28 -10.23 -2.70
N PHE A 153 9.71 -10.15 -3.96
CA PHE A 153 10.70 -9.16 -4.43
C PHE A 153 10.05 -7.87 -4.90
N SER A 154 8.76 -7.89 -5.23
CA SER A 154 8.02 -6.73 -5.71
C SER A 154 7.74 -5.75 -4.57
N THR A 155 7.71 -4.47 -4.92
CA THR A 155 7.29 -3.39 -4.04
C THR A 155 6.13 -2.63 -4.68
N SER A 156 5.30 -1.98 -3.89
CA SER A 156 4.19 -1.16 -4.39
C SER A 156 4.65 0.10 -5.16
N SER A 157 5.94 0.43 -5.11
CA SER A 157 6.55 1.49 -5.92
C SER A 157 6.95 1.05 -7.33
N GLU A 158 7.05 -0.25 -7.57
CA GLU A 158 7.43 -0.85 -8.84
C GLU A 158 6.19 -1.27 -9.60
N TYR A 159 5.79 -0.45 -10.55
CA TYR A 159 4.70 -0.74 -11.47
C TYR A 159 5.13 -0.51 -12.91
N VAL A 160 4.43 -1.16 -13.83
CA VAL A 160 4.61 -0.96 -15.27
C VAL A 160 3.28 -0.56 -15.89
N ALA A 161 3.25 0.61 -16.55
CA ALA A 161 2.12 1.00 -17.38
C ALA A 161 2.29 0.36 -18.76
N VAL A 162 1.25 -0.30 -19.25
CA VAL A 162 1.25 -1.02 -20.52
C VAL A 162 0.09 -0.57 -21.40
N TYR A 163 0.40 -0.35 -22.69
CA TYR A 163 -0.53 0.17 -23.67
C TYR A 163 -0.75 -0.79 -24.84
N ASP A 164 0.11 -1.81 -24.97
CA ASP A 164 0.05 -2.81 -26.02
C ASP A 164 0.35 -4.22 -25.49
N ASN A 165 0.04 -5.22 -26.33
CA ASN A 165 0.17 -6.62 -25.94
C ASN A 165 1.62 -7.09 -25.75
N GLU A 166 2.58 -6.50 -26.45
CA GLU A 166 3.98 -6.88 -26.35
C GLU A 166 4.58 -6.39 -25.05
N GLY A 167 4.38 -5.11 -24.73
CA GLY A 167 4.76 -4.53 -23.43
C GLY A 167 4.10 -5.25 -22.26
N ALA A 168 2.82 -5.63 -22.38
CA ALA A 168 2.12 -6.39 -21.35
C ALA A 168 2.76 -7.76 -21.12
N LYS A 169 3.13 -8.50 -22.15
CA LYS A 169 3.82 -9.80 -22.04
C LYS A 169 5.17 -9.67 -21.37
N GLU A 170 5.93 -8.62 -21.73
CA GLU A 170 7.25 -8.39 -21.13
C GLU A 170 7.13 -8.00 -19.67
N ALA A 171 6.22 -7.07 -19.32
CA ALA A 171 5.95 -6.65 -17.96
C ALA A 171 5.51 -7.84 -17.09
N VAL A 172 4.58 -8.65 -17.56
CA VAL A 172 4.13 -9.86 -16.84
C VAL A 172 5.30 -10.82 -16.64
N ARG A 173 6.11 -11.08 -17.68
CA ARG A 173 7.27 -11.97 -17.56
C ARG A 173 8.27 -11.47 -16.51
N HIS A 174 8.51 -10.16 -16.45
CA HIS A 174 9.42 -9.53 -15.50
C HIS A 174 8.86 -9.58 -14.06
N LEU A 175 7.66 -9.05 -13.86
CA LEU A 175 7.05 -8.90 -12.55
C LEU A 175 6.63 -10.21 -11.89
N THR A 176 6.37 -11.25 -12.68
CA THR A 176 5.93 -12.57 -12.17
C THR A 176 7.03 -13.60 -12.06
N ASN A 177 8.28 -13.20 -12.27
CA ASN A 177 9.40 -14.13 -12.38
C ASN A 177 9.10 -15.26 -13.40
N LYS A 178 8.85 -14.87 -14.65
CA LYS A 178 8.52 -15.78 -15.78
C LYS A 178 7.22 -16.58 -15.56
N GLY A 179 6.19 -15.96 -15.00
CA GLY A 179 4.87 -16.57 -14.81
C GLY A 179 4.73 -17.43 -13.55
N LYS A 180 5.70 -17.40 -12.63
CA LYS A 180 5.62 -18.16 -11.38
C LYS A 180 4.66 -17.57 -10.36
N TYR A 181 4.48 -16.26 -10.38
CA TYR A 181 3.67 -15.53 -9.40
C TYR A 181 2.52 -14.81 -10.08
N PRO A 182 1.41 -14.60 -9.39
CA PRO A 182 0.35 -13.72 -9.88
C PRO A 182 0.79 -12.26 -9.88
N PHE A 183 0.01 -11.42 -10.54
CA PHE A 183 0.15 -9.98 -10.55
C PHE A 183 -1.20 -9.32 -10.35
N CYS A 184 -1.19 -8.10 -9.83
CA CYS A 184 -2.35 -7.22 -9.82
C CYS A 184 -2.30 -6.32 -11.05
N TYR A 185 -3.39 -6.24 -11.80
CA TYR A 185 -3.54 -5.24 -12.84
C TYR A 185 -4.65 -4.26 -12.49
N GLN A 186 -4.52 -3.06 -13.01
CA GLN A 186 -5.53 -2.01 -12.90
C GLN A 186 -5.80 -1.47 -14.29
N LYS A 187 -7.07 -1.52 -14.71
CA LYS A 187 -7.49 -0.98 -15.99
C LYS A 187 -7.39 0.54 -15.96
N MET A 188 -6.82 1.11 -17.00
CA MET A 188 -6.82 2.56 -17.24
C MET A 188 -7.81 2.91 -18.35
N GLU A 189 -8.27 4.14 -18.32
CA GLU A 189 -8.97 4.72 -19.47
C GLU A 189 -7.96 5.29 -20.47
N GLU A 190 -8.37 5.40 -21.72
CA GLU A 190 -7.54 5.98 -22.77
C GLU A 190 -7.26 7.47 -22.45
N GLY A 191 -6.00 7.88 -22.49
CA GLY A 191 -5.60 9.24 -22.12
C GLY A 191 -5.46 9.52 -20.62
N ALA A 192 -5.68 8.53 -19.75
CA ALA A 192 -5.44 8.71 -18.33
C ALA A 192 -3.95 8.88 -18.02
N GLU A 193 -3.65 9.75 -17.06
CA GLU A 193 -2.29 10.06 -16.62
C GLU A 193 -2.01 9.46 -15.26
N ILE A 194 -0.77 8.95 -15.06
CA ILE A 194 -0.31 8.49 -13.76
C ILE A 194 0.45 9.63 -13.08
N CYS A 195 0.01 10.02 -11.90
CA CYS A 195 0.65 11.04 -11.10
C CYS A 195 1.05 10.50 -9.72
N LYS A 196 2.10 11.09 -9.15
CA LYS A 196 2.61 10.76 -7.82
C LYS A 196 2.49 11.98 -6.92
N CYS A 197 2.07 11.76 -5.69
CA CYS A 197 1.91 12.81 -4.70
C CYS A 197 2.34 12.28 -3.34
N THR A 198 3.15 13.03 -2.62
CA THR A 198 3.53 12.70 -1.24
C THR A 198 2.45 13.19 -0.28
N ALA A 199 2.09 12.33 0.67
CA ALA A 199 1.26 12.70 1.81
C ALA A 199 2.08 12.61 3.10
N ILE A 200 2.06 13.68 3.88
CA ILE A 200 2.73 13.82 5.18
C ILE A 200 1.62 14.01 6.22
N PHE A 201 1.43 13.01 7.10
CA PHE A 201 0.33 12.99 8.07
C PHE A 201 -1.05 13.29 7.43
N GLY A 202 -1.28 12.77 6.21
CA GLY A 202 -2.50 12.97 5.45
C GLY A 202 -2.64 14.33 4.78
N GLN A 203 -1.62 15.17 4.82
CA GLN A 203 -1.59 16.45 4.12
C GLN A 203 -0.71 16.38 2.86
N THR A 204 -1.09 17.13 1.84
CA THR A 204 -0.36 17.25 0.57
C THR A 204 -0.06 18.71 0.28
N THR A 205 1.02 18.97 -0.46
CA THR A 205 1.41 20.34 -0.85
C THR A 205 1.14 20.58 -2.31
N GLY A 206 0.53 21.76 -2.62
CA GLY A 206 0.33 22.20 -4.01
C GLY A 206 -0.62 21.32 -4.83
N GLN A 207 -1.41 20.46 -4.17
CA GLN A 207 -2.39 19.60 -4.82
C GLN A 207 -3.80 20.21 -4.75
N ASN A 208 -4.68 19.72 -5.62
CA ASN A 208 -6.09 20.12 -5.58
C ASN A 208 -6.82 19.44 -4.40
N ASP A 209 -8.01 19.96 -4.07
CA ASP A 209 -8.82 19.51 -2.95
C ASP A 209 -9.18 18.02 -3.01
N ALA A 210 -9.38 17.46 -4.22
CA ALA A 210 -9.71 16.03 -4.39
C ALA A 210 -8.54 15.15 -3.93
N VAL A 211 -7.31 15.49 -4.33
CA VAL A 211 -6.10 14.76 -3.91
C VAL A 211 -5.87 14.93 -2.40
N ALA A 212 -6.07 16.14 -1.86
CA ALA A 212 -5.94 16.39 -0.43
C ALA A 212 -6.96 15.58 0.40
N GLN A 213 -8.20 15.46 -0.07
CA GLN A 213 -9.22 14.61 0.56
C GLN A 213 -8.84 13.12 0.53
N ILE A 214 -8.31 12.63 -0.59
CA ILE A 214 -7.81 11.25 -0.69
C ILE A 214 -6.69 11.04 0.33
N ALA A 215 -5.72 11.94 0.42
CA ALA A 215 -4.62 11.84 1.37
C ALA A 215 -5.09 11.80 2.83
N GLY A 216 -6.02 12.68 3.21
CA GLY A 216 -6.62 12.69 4.55
C GLY A 216 -7.32 11.39 4.89
N LYS A 217 -8.12 10.84 3.97
CA LYS A 217 -8.80 9.54 4.15
C LYS A 217 -7.80 8.37 4.24
N ILE A 218 -6.74 8.37 3.44
CA ILE A 218 -5.67 7.37 3.48
C ILE A 218 -4.97 7.38 4.85
N TYR A 219 -4.65 8.57 5.36
CA TYR A 219 -4.07 8.69 6.69
C TYR A 219 -5.03 8.22 7.79
N ALA A 220 -6.30 8.59 7.72
CA ALA A 220 -7.31 8.11 8.65
C ALA A 220 -7.47 6.57 8.62
N LEU A 221 -7.29 5.94 7.45
CA LEU A 221 -7.43 4.50 7.27
C LEU A 221 -6.21 3.71 7.74
N PHE A 222 -5.00 4.13 7.39
CA PHE A 222 -3.77 3.37 7.62
C PHE A 222 -2.84 3.96 8.67
N ALA A 223 -3.05 5.21 9.04
CA ALA A 223 -2.22 5.98 9.96
C ALA A 223 -0.72 6.01 9.60
N VAL A 224 -0.37 5.86 8.32
CA VAL A 224 1.01 5.93 7.82
C VAL A 224 1.40 7.40 7.68
N PRO A 225 2.38 7.90 8.45
CA PRO A 225 2.68 9.33 8.50
C PRO A 225 3.34 9.88 7.23
N LEU A 226 4.11 9.07 6.53
CA LEU A 226 4.81 9.47 5.31
C LEU A 226 4.61 8.41 4.23
N VAL A 227 3.94 8.79 3.14
CA VAL A 227 3.63 7.86 2.05
C VAL A 227 3.57 8.60 0.71
N GLN A 228 3.98 7.93 -0.35
CA GLN A 228 3.76 8.39 -1.72
C GLN A 228 2.51 7.70 -2.27
N MET A 229 1.51 8.48 -2.65
CA MET A 229 0.33 8.00 -3.36
C MET A 229 0.61 7.95 -4.85
N VAL A 230 0.28 6.84 -5.50
CA VAL A 230 0.20 6.72 -6.95
C VAL A 230 -1.27 6.84 -7.33
N LEU A 231 -1.59 7.84 -8.13
CA LEU A 231 -2.94 8.18 -8.55
C LEU A 231 -3.05 8.06 -10.07
N VAL A 232 -4.21 7.66 -10.53
CA VAL A 232 -4.60 7.76 -11.95
C VAL A 232 -5.56 8.94 -12.10
N LYS A 233 -5.18 9.87 -12.93
CA LYS A 233 -5.96 11.06 -13.26
C LYS A 233 -6.64 10.87 -14.60
N ASN A 234 -7.95 11.06 -14.63
CA ASN A 234 -8.75 11.12 -15.85
C ASN A 234 -9.61 12.40 -15.84
N GLY A 235 -9.23 13.39 -16.64
CA GLY A 235 -9.78 14.75 -16.53
C GLY A 235 -9.55 15.31 -15.14
N ASP A 236 -10.63 15.64 -14.43
CA ASP A 236 -10.57 16.15 -13.03
C ASP A 236 -10.77 15.07 -11.98
N HIS A 237 -10.91 13.81 -12.38
CA HIS A 237 -11.10 12.69 -11.47
C HIS A 237 -9.76 12.03 -11.11
N TYR A 238 -9.61 11.72 -9.83
CA TYR A 238 -8.44 11.02 -9.30
C TYR A 238 -8.87 9.72 -8.63
N THR A 239 -8.20 8.65 -8.96
CA THR A 239 -8.39 7.33 -8.33
C THR A 239 -7.06 6.83 -7.78
N LEU A 240 -7.11 6.20 -6.61
CA LEU A 240 -5.94 5.60 -6.00
C LEU A 240 -5.55 4.34 -6.77
N SER A 241 -4.27 4.25 -7.13
CA SER A 241 -3.65 3.08 -7.76
C SER A 241 -2.83 2.28 -6.75
N SER A 242 -2.01 2.94 -5.96
CA SER A 242 -1.24 2.28 -4.89
C SER A 242 -0.69 3.30 -3.89
N LEU A 243 -0.20 2.76 -2.77
CA LEU A 243 0.65 3.49 -1.83
C LEU A 243 2.06 2.91 -1.91
N SER A 244 3.07 3.77 -1.85
CA SER A 244 4.47 3.35 -1.87
C SER A 244 5.28 4.12 -0.83
N PRO A 245 6.44 3.57 -0.40
CA PRO A 245 7.37 4.29 0.46
C PRO A 245 7.79 5.62 -0.15
N ALA A 246 7.96 6.65 0.69
CA ALA A 246 8.41 7.97 0.31
C ALA A 246 9.80 8.24 0.87
N ARG A 247 10.81 8.32 -0.01
CA ARG A 247 12.20 8.51 0.40
C ARG A 247 12.47 9.96 0.77
N TYR A 248 13.13 10.21 1.89
CA TYR A 248 13.50 11.56 2.35
C TYR A 248 14.31 12.33 1.30
N SER A 249 15.20 11.65 0.58
CA SER A 249 16.02 12.25 -0.47
C SER A 249 15.24 12.70 -1.70
N HIS A 250 14.01 12.19 -1.88
CA HIS A 250 13.15 12.52 -3.02
C HIS A 250 12.08 13.57 -2.66
N LEU A 251 11.99 13.99 -1.39
CA LEU A 251 11.05 15.01 -0.97
C LEU A 251 11.49 16.38 -1.54
N PRO A 252 10.61 17.12 -2.22
CA PRO A 252 10.81 18.52 -2.52
C PRO A 252 11.04 19.34 -1.25
N GLU A 253 11.70 20.49 -1.38
CA GLU A 253 12.06 21.33 -0.24
C GLU A 253 10.86 21.71 0.64
N ASN A 254 9.74 22.10 0.02
CA ASN A 254 8.50 22.43 0.73
C ASN A 254 7.95 21.25 1.56
N GLU A 255 7.98 20.04 1.02
CA GLU A 255 7.54 18.82 1.72
C GLU A 255 8.51 18.46 2.85
N ARG A 256 9.82 18.63 2.62
CA ARG A 256 10.84 18.41 3.63
C ARG A 256 10.66 19.33 4.83
N VAL A 257 10.44 20.64 4.59
CA VAL A 257 10.18 21.63 5.65
C VAL A 257 8.95 21.26 6.47
N ILE A 258 7.88 20.78 5.83
CA ILE A 258 6.68 20.33 6.54
C ILE A 258 7.00 19.12 7.42
N LEU A 259 7.68 18.11 6.87
CA LEU A 259 8.05 16.92 7.62
C LEU A 259 8.94 17.28 8.82
N GLU A 260 9.95 18.12 8.64
CA GLU A 260 10.83 18.59 9.72
C GLU A 260 10.05 19.38 10.77
N ALA A 261 9.07 20.20 10.37
CA ALA A 261 8.17 20.87 11.30
C ALA A 261 7.39 19.88 12.15
N TYR A 262 6.80 18.84 11.54
CA TYR A 262 6.13 17.77 12.29
C TYR A 262 7.08 17.03 13.26
N LEU A 263 8.31 16.77 12.84
CA LEU A 263 9.30 16.09 13.68
C LEU A 263 9.79 16.98 14.84
N SER A 264 9.85 18.30 14.65
CA SER A 264 10.36 19.26 15.65
C SER A 264 9.29 19.77 16.59
N HIS A 265 8.07 19.93 16.12
CA HIS A 265 6.94 20.50 16.86
C HIS A 265 5.81 19.49 16.96
N GLN A 266 5.78 18.73 18.04
CA GLN A 266 4.78 17.67 18.27
C GLN A 266 3.33 18.19 18.42
N GLU A 267 3.10 19.49 18.36
CA GLU A 267 1.82 20.14 18.66
C GLU A 267 0.98 20.51 17.41
N PHE A 268 1.47 20.27 16.19
CA PHE A 268 0.85 20.76 14.95
C PHE A 268 -0.15 19.83 14.28
N LEU A 269 -0.84 18.96 15.00
CA LEU A 269 -1.94 18.18 14.41
C LEU A 269 -3.28 18.53 15.00
#